data_34c0fac4cb952a5fa649dfe49c0ec3ce
#
_entry.id   34c0fac4cb952a5fa649dfe49c0ec3ce
#
_cell.length_a   1.000
_cell.length_b   1.000
_cell.length_c   1.000
_cell.angle_alpha   90.00
_cell.angle_beta   90.00
_cell.angle_gamma   90.00
#
_symmetry.space_group_name_H-M   'P 1'
#
loop_
_entity.id
_entity.type
_entity.pdbx_description
1 polymer ?
#
loop_
_entity_poly.entity_id
_entity_poly.type
_entity_poly.pdbx_seq_one_letter_code
_entity_poly.pdbx_strand_id
1 'polypeptide(L)'
;REEIEKVFNTNCIGPVLLIQKLIKSKKIAKGASVVFVASVDGPKVVHAGNSVYSASKNALVGMARNMAIDLIGKKIRVNCVLPGTTDTPMIRTANVTEEQLAETSKQFPMKRFAKSEEIAHAIIYLLSDASSYVTGTELVVDGGYSII
;
A
#
# COMPACT_ATOMS: atom_id res chain seq x y z
N ARG A 1 12.25 20.58 2.68
CA ARG A 1 11.16 20.80 1.74
C ARG A 1 11.27 19.84 0.55
N GLU A 2 12.37 19.85 -0.17
CA GLU A 2 12.61 19.04 -1.37
C GLU A 2 12.41 17.53 -1.10
N GLU A 3 12.90 17.01 0.01
CA GLU A 3 12.73 15.61 0.41
C GLU A 3 11.25 15.25 0.66
N ILE A 4 10.50 16.14 1.33
CA ILE A 4 9.07 15.95 1.55
C ILE A 4 8.32 15.87 0.23
N GLU A 5 8.59 16.83 -0.67
CA GLU A 5 7.97 16.87 -2.00
C GLU A 5 8.28 15.60 -2.80
N LYS A 6 9.53 15.12 -2.76
CA LYS A 6 9.95 13.89 -3.43
C LYS A 6 9.16 12.66 -2.92
N VAL A 7 9.07 12.50 -1.59
CA VAL A 7 8.34 11.36 -1.00
C VAL A 7 6.86 11.41 -1.35
N PHE A 8 6.22 12.59 -1.23
CA PHE A 8 4.80 12.72 -1.58
C PHE A 8 4.55 12.53 -3.07
N ASN A 9 5.41 13.07 -3.93
CA ASN A 9 5.28 12.88 -5.38
C ASN A 9 5.37 11.41 -5.77
N THR A 10 6.29 10.66 -5.17
CA THR A 10 6.48 9.23 -5.47
C THR A 10 5.35 8.38 -4.88
N ASN A 11 5.02 8.57 -3.61
CA ASN A 11 4.15 7.63 -2.88
C ASN A 11 2.65 7.93 -3.02
N CYS A 12 2.27 9.16 -3.32
CA CYS A 12 0.89 9.60 -3.29
C CYS A 12 0.47 10.32 -4.57
N ILE A 13 1.10 11.46 -4.89
CA ILE A 13 0.66 12.34 -5.97
C ILE A 13 0.78 11.65 -7.33
N GLY A 14 1.93 11.06 -7.63
CA GLY A 14 2.20 10.37 -8.90
C GLY A 14 1.20 9.26 -9.20
N PRO A 15 1.00 8.28 -8.30
CA PRO A 15 -0.02 7.23 -8.47
C PRO A 15 -1.43 7.77 -8.71
N VAL A 16 -1.85 8.78 -7.95
CA VAL A 16 -3.19 9.38 -8.08
C VAL A 16 -3.34 10.11 -9.41
N LEU A 17 -2.35 10.91 -9.81
CA LEU A 17 -2.35 11.59 -11.11
C LEU A 17 -2.33 10.62 -12.29
N LEU A 18 -1.62 9.50 -12.17
CA LEU A 18 -1.63 8.44 -13.19
C LEU A 18 -3.04 7.90 -13.40
N ILE A 19 -3.72 7.50 -12.32
CA ILE A 19 -5.10 6.98 -12.40
C ILE A 19 -6.04 8.05 -12.95
N GLN A 20 -5.93 9.30 -12.47
CA GLN A 20 -6.75 10.40 -12.98
C GLN A 20 -6.57 10.60 -14.50
N LYS A 21 -5.32 10.55 -14.98
CA LYS A 21 -5.02 10.70 -16.42
C LYS A 21 -5.56 9.53 -17.23
N LEU A 22 -5.42 8.31 -16.73
CA LEU A 22 -5.95 7.10 -17.38
C LEU A 22 -7.47 7.13 -17.48
N ILE A 23 -8.17 7.62 -16.45
CA ILE A 23 -9.63 7.80 -16.47
C ILE A 23 -10.04 8.87 -17.50
N LYS A 24 -9.39 10.05 -17.46
CA LYS A 24 -9.69 11.15 -18.40
C LYS A 24 -9.45 10.74 -19.86
N SER A 25 -8.42 9.95 -20.11
CA SER A 25 -8.09 9.44 -21.45
C SER A 25 -8.87 8.18 -21.85
N LYS A 26 -9.84 7.73 -21.04
CA LYS A 26 -10.66 6.52 -21.27
C LYS A 26 -9.80 5.24 -21.43
N LYS A 27 -8.65 5.16 -20.78
CA LYS A 27 -7.76 3.99 -20.81
C LYS A 27 -8.05 2.97 -19.70
N ILE A 28 -8.91 3.31 -18.74
CA ILE A 28 -9.43 2.37 -17.74
C ILE A 28 -10.85 1.97 -18.17
N ALA A 29 -11.07 0.66 -18.30
CA ALA A 29 -12.35 0.11 -18.68
C ALA A 29 -13.40 0.29 -17.59
N LYS A 30 -14.68 0.32 -17.97
CA LYS A 30 -15.79 0.19 -17.02
C LYS A 30 -15.69 -1.17 -16.31
N GLY A 31 -15.85 -1.19 -15.01
CA GLY A 31 -15.75 -2.41 -14.21
C GLY A 31 -14.32 -2.80 -13.80
N ALA A 32 -13.32 -1.98 -14.14
CA ALA A 32 -11.94 -2.21 -13.73
C ALA A 32 -11.76 -2.21 -12.19
N SER A 33 -10.64 -2.77 -11.74
CA SER A 33 -10.19 -2.67 -10.36
C SER A 33 -8.85 -1.95 -10.29
N VAL A 34 -8.72 -1.04 -9.35
CA VAL A 34 -7.50 -0.30 -9.02
C VAL A 34 -7.07 -0.68 -7.61
N VAL A 35 -5.80 -1.02 -7.45
CA VAL A 35 -5.23 -1.33 -6.13
C VAL A 35 -4.00 -0.46 -5.91
N PHE A 36 -4.03 0.33 -4.85
CA PHE A 36 -2.87 1.07 -4.38
C PHE A 36 -2.13 0.26 -3.32
N VAL A 37 -0.81 0.23 -3.42
CA VAL A 37 0.06 -0.36 -2.39
C VAL A 37 0.48 0.75 -1.42
N ALA A 38 -0.19 0.79 -0.28
CA ALA A 38 0.11 1.72 0.80
C ALA A 38 1.16 1.12 1.77
N SER A 39 0.88 1.10 3.05
CA SER A 39 1.68 0.48 4.12
C SER A 39 0.83 0.39 5.38
N VAL A 40 1.16 -0.48 6.30
CA VAL A 40 0.64 -0.40 7.69
C VAL A 40 1.23 0.82 8.41
N ASP A 41 2.46 1.23 8.05
CA ASP A 41 3.10 2.42 8.62
C ASP A 41 2.36 3.69 8.18
N GLY A 42 1.87 4.39 9.17
CA GLY A 42 1.00 5.54 9.06
C GLY A 42 -0.45 5.19 9.41
N PRO A 43 -1.19 4.44 8.59
CA PRO A 43 -2.59 4.10 8.88
C PRO A 43 -2.82 3.22 10.11
N LYS A 44 -1.88 2.35 10.47
CA LYS A 44 -2.05 1.35 11.55
C LYS A 44 -0.98 1.43 12.62
N VAL A 45 0.26 1.67 12.24
CA VAL A 45 1.41 1.76 13.15
C VAL A 45 2.23 3.01 12.87
N VAL A 46 3.12 3.37 13.78
CA VAL A 46 4.03 4.50 13.63
C VAL A 46 5.45 4.10 14.05
N HIS A 47 6.44 4.65 13.34
CA HIS A 47 7.84 4.46 13.64
C HIS A 47 8.56 5.81 13.75
N ALA A 48 9.45 5.92 14.73
CA ALA A 48 10.27 7.13 14.88
C ALA A 48 11.06 7.40 13.60
N GLY A 49 11.10 8.68 13.18
CA GLY A 49 11.79 9.10 11.95
C GLY A 49 11.00 8.94 10.64
N ASN A 50 9.86 8.24 10.63
CA ASN A 50 9.10 7.94 9.41
C ASN A 50 7.94 8.91 9.12
N SER A 51 7.89 10.07 9.76
CA SER A 51 6.73 10.98 9.69
C SER A 51 6.31 11.35 8.26
N VAL A 52 7.25 11.65 7.38
CA VAL A 52 6.97 12.03 5.99
C VAL A 52 6.45 10.84 5.19
N TYR A 53 7.07 9.67 5.33
CA TYR A 53 6.64 8.44 4.70
C TYR A 53 5.23 8.06 5.17
N SER A 54 5.01 7.98 6.48
CA SER A 54 3.72 7.67 7.10
C SER A 54 2.62 8.62 6.64
N ALA A 55 2.90 9.94 6.61
CA ALA A 55 1.96 10.94 6.11
C ALA A 55 1.60 10.71 4.65
N SER A 56 2.59 10.40 3.79
CA SER A 56 2.36 10.15 2.37
C SER A 56 1.50 8.89 2.12
N LYS A 57 1.69 7.83 2.93
CA LYS A 57 0.90 6.59 2.84
C LYS A 57 -0.52 6.78 3.38
N ASN A 58 -0.70 7.56 4.45
CA ASN A 58 -2.03 7.97 4.93
C ASN A 58 -2.78 8.79 3.87
N ALA A 59 -2.11 9.76 3.25
CA ALA A 59 -2.70 10.58 2.19
C ALA A 59 -3.15 9.71 1.00
N LEU A 60 -2.35 8.72 0.58
CA LEU A 60 -2.72 7.79 -0.49
C LEU A 60 -3.99 6.99 -0.12
N VAL A 61 -4.08 6.47 1.11
CA VAL A 61 -5.28 5.77 1.59
C VAL A 61 -6.51 6.66 1.57
N GLY A 62 -6.40 7.90 2.08
CA GLY A 62 -7.48 8.87 2.06
C GLY A 62 -7.97 9.18 0.64
N MET A 63 -7.04 9.39 -0.30
CA MET A 63 -7.37 9.62 -1.71
C MET A 63 -8.03 8.40 -2.35
N ALA A 64 -7.52 7.19 -2.11
CA ALA A 64 -8.08 5.95 -2.63
C ALA A 64 -9.54 5.73 -2.20
N ARG A 65 -9.85 6.01 -0.92
CA ARG A 65 -11.21 5.89 -0.39
C ARG A 65 -12.18 6.86 -1.07
N ASN A 66 -11.79 8.11 -1.28
CA ASN A 66 -12.60 9.07 -2.02
C ASN A 66 -12.77 8.65 -3.48
N MET A 67 -11.69 8.22 -4.14
CA MET A 67 -11.75 7.73 -5.52
C MET A 67 -12.69 6.52 -5.67
N ALA A 68 -12.81 5.65 -4.67
CA ALA A 68 -13.74 4.52 -4.68
C ALA A 68 -15.20 5.02 -4.84
N ILE A 69 -15.58 6.09 -4.15
CA ILE A 69 -16.91 6.71 -4.27
C ILE A 69 -17.06 7.45 -5.59
N ASP A 70 -16.06 8.24 -6.00
CA ASP A 70 -16.10 9.01 -7.24
C ASP A 70 -16.26 8.13 -8.50
N LEU A 71 -15.75 6.88 -8.43
CA LEU A 71 -15.71 5.97 -9.57
C LEU A 71 -16.76 4.87 -9.53
N ILE A 72 -17.59 4.79 -8.49
CA ILE A 72 -18.59 3.74 -8.31
C ILE A 72 -19.63 3.71 -9.45
N GLY A 73 -20.01 4.89 -9.96
CA GLY A 73 -20.91 5.01 -11.10
C GLY A 73 -20.36 4.41 -12.41
N LYS A 74 -19.05 4.26 -12.52
CA LYS A 74 -18.36 3.56 -13.60
C LYS A 74 -18.11 2.09 -13.30
N LYS A 75 -18.60 1.60 -12.15
CA LYS A 75 -18.35 0.26 -11.62
C LYS A 75 -16.86 -0.05 -11.43
N ILE A 76 -16.02 0.98 -11.27
CA ILE A 76 -14.59 0.84 -10.99
C ILE A 76 -14.44 0.72 -9.48
N ARG A 77 -13.76 -0.34 -9.03
CA ARG A 77 -13.39 -0.54 -7.64
C ARG A 77 -12.02 0.07 -7.37
N VAL A 78 -11.84 0.65 -6.20
CA VAL A 78 -10.55 1.21 -5.77
C VAL A 78 -10.29 0.76 -4.34
N ASN A 79 -9.16 0.10 -4.10
CA ASN A 79 -8.80 -0.46 -2.80
C ASN A 79 -7.33 -0.18 -2.49
N CYS A 80 -6.96 -0.35 -1.22
CA CYS A 80 -5.57 -0.33 -0.77
C CYS A 80 -5.16 -1.68 -0.19
N VAL A 81 -3.95 -2.13 -0.49
CA VAL A 81 -3.24 -3.14 0.31
C VAL A 81 -2.29 -2.40 1.24
N LEU A 82 -2.26 -2.80 2.50
CA LEU A 82 -1.37 -2.26 3.53
C LEU A 82 -0.39 -3.36 3.97
N PRO A 83 0.76 -3.50 3.28
CA PRO A 83 1.77 -4.46 3.69
C PRO A 83 2.43 -4.09 5.02
N GLY A 84 2.77 -5.11 5.80
CA GLY A 84 3.81 -5.02 6.82
C GLY A 84 5.20 -5.12 6.20
N THR A 85 6.22 -5.31 7.04
CA THR A 85 7.59 -5.48 6.57
C THR A 85 7.70 -6.69 5.67
N THR A 86 8.13 -6.45 4.43
CA THR A 86 8.21 -7.44 3.36
C THR A 86 9.66 -7.64 2.96
N ASP A 87 10.07 -8.88 2.79
CA ASP A 87 11.41 -9.25 2.38
C ASP A 87 11.67 -8.83 0.91
N THR A 88 12.29 -7.69 0.76
CA THR A 88 12.60 -7.05 -0.52
C THR A 88 13.97 -6.38 -0.44
N PRO A 89 14.60 -6.05 -1.58
CA PRO A 89 15.84 -5.27 -1.57
C PRO A 89 15.76 -3.95 -0.79
N MET A 90 14.56 -3.40 -0.61
CA MET A 90 14.35 -2.14 0.12
C MET A 90 14.75 -2.23 1.60
N ILE A 91 14.57 -3.37 2.26
CA ILE A 91 14.95 -3.55 3.67
C ILE A 91 16.44 -3.86 3.84
N ARG A 92 17.14 -4.19 2.75
CA ARG A 92 18.58 -4.48 2.72
C ARG A 92 19.35 -3.23 2.33
N THR A 93 19.43 -2.29 3.26
CA THR A 93 20.26 -1.10 3.06
C THR A 93 21.72 -1.40 3.41
N ALA A 94 22.65 -0.55 2.94
CA ALA A 94 24.09 -0.75 3.16
C ALA A 94 24.54 -0.86 4.64
N ASN A 95 23.67 -0.46 5.57
CA ASN A 95 23.97 -0.43 6.99
C ASN A 95 23.25 -1.52 7.81
N VAL A 96 22.57 -2.48 7.15
CA VAL A 96 21.79 -3.54 7.82
C VAL A 96 22.34 -4.90 7.39
N THR A 97 22.78 -5.71 8.36
CA THR A 97 23.27 -7.07 8.10
C THR A 97 22.15 -8.11 8.07
N GLU A 98 22.37 -9.26 7.46
CA GLU A 98 21.39 -10.38 7.43
C GLU A 98 21.09 -10.88 8.88
N GLU A 99 22.07 -10.87 9.79
CA GLU A 99 21.88 -11.22 11.18
C GLU A 99 20.94 -10.23 11.89
N GLN A 100 21.09 -8.94 11.62
CA GLN A 100 20.19 -7.91 12.16
C GLN A 100 18.77 -8.04 11.61
N LEU A 101 18.63 -8.36 10.31
CA LEU A 101 17.31 -8.63 9.71
C LEU A 101 16.67 -9.87 10.34
N ALA A 102 17.43 -10.95 10.52
CA ALA A 102 16.97 -12.18 11.14
C ALA A 102 16.51 -11.94 12.59
N GLU A 103 17.28 -11.15 13.37
CA GLU A 103 16.89 -10.81 14.74
C GLU A 103 15.64 -9.91 14.78
N THR A 104 15.60 -8.91 13.92
CA THR A 104 14.43 -8.02 13.80
C THR A 104 13.17 -8.82 13.43
N SER A 105 13.29 -9.78 12.54
CA SER A 105 12.15 -10.60 12.10
C SER A 105 11.50 -11.40 13.23
N LYS A 106 12.28 -11.79 14.26
CA LYS A 106 11.78 -12.49 15.45
C LYS A 106 10.84 -11.64 16.31
N GLN A 107 10.86 -10.31 16.14
CA GLN A 107 9.96 -9.41 16.88
C GLN A 107 8.55 -9.40 16.30
N PHE A 108 8.37 -9.84 15.05
CA PHE A 108 7.07 -9.94 14.42
C PHE A 108 6.27 -11.15 14.94
N PRO A 109 4.93 -11.09 14.99
CA PRO A 109 4.10 -12.19 15.50
C PRO A 109 4.37 -13.52 14.76
N MET A 110 4.50 -13.48 13.44
CA MET A 110 4.80 -14.66 12.61
C MET A 110 6.29 -15.02 12.57
N LYS A 111 7.16 -14.33 13.34
CA LYS A 111 8.60 -14.57 13.47
C LYS A 111 9.37 -14.51 12.13
N ARG A 112 8.83 -13.79 11.17
CA ARG A 112 9.43 -13.56 9.86
C ARG A 112 8.83 -12.32 9.19
N PHE A 113 9.51 -11.80 8.20
CA PHE A 113 8.93 -10.85 7.25
C PHE A 113 8.00 -11.55 6.26
N ALA A 114 7.10 -10.80 5.64
CA ALA A 114 6.28 -11.31 4.55
C ALA A 114 7.14 -11.58 3.31
N LYS A 115 6.77 -12.58 2.52
CA LYS A 115 7.29 -12.75 1.17
C LYS A 115 6.56 -11.84 0.20
N SER A 116 7.23 -11.39 -0.87
CA SER A 116 6.60 -10.54 -1.90
C SER A 116 5.37 -11.19 -2.52
N GLU A 117 5.37 -12.51 -2.67
CA GLU A 117 4.25 -13.29 -3.21
C GLU A 117 3.01 -13.22 -2.31
N GLU A 118 3.19 -13.14 -0.98
CA GLU A 118 2.06 -13.03 -0.05
C GLU A 118 1.33 -11.70 -0.22
N ILE A 119 2.06 -10.61 -0.48
CA ILE A 119 1.49 -9.31 -0.82
C ILE A 119 0.83 -9.34 -2.21
N ALA A 120 1.50 -9.98 -3.18
CA ALA A 120 0.97 -10.11 -4.54
C ALA A 120 -0.36 -10.87 -4.58
N HIS A 121 -0.54 -11.93 -3.79
CA HIS A 121 -1.79 -12.67 -3.69
C HIS A 121 -2.94 -11.79 -3.18
N ALA A 122 -2.70 -10.92 -2.21
CA ALA A 122 -3.69 -9.96 -1.73
C ALA A 122 -4.08 -8.93 -2.82
N ILE A 123 -3.10 -8.46 -3.58
CA ILE A 123 -3.32 -7.57 -4.73
C ILE A 123 -4.16 -8.29 -5.80
N ILE A 124 -3.80 -9.52 -6.16
CA ILE A 124 -4.53 -10.33 -7.16
C ILE A 124 -5.97 -10.55 -6.71
N TYR A 125 -6.22 -10.87 -5.43
CA TYR A 125 -7.58 -10.97 -4.89
C TYR A 125 -8.36 -9.69 -5.13
N LEU A 126 -7.82 -8.52 -4.78
CA LEU A 126 -8.50 -7.24 -4.96
C LEU A 126 -8.67 -6.83 -6.43
N LEU A 127 -7.82 -7.31 -7.33
CA LEU A 127 -7.94 -7.09 -8.77
C LEU A 127 -8.97 -8.03 -9.43
N SER A 128 -9.21 -9.19 -8.85
CA SER A 128 -10.08 -10.24 -9.42
C SER A 128 -11.56 -10.02 -9.12
N ASP A 129 -12.41 -10.82 -9.78
CA ASP A 129 -13.87 -10.84 -9.54
C ASP A 129 -14.24 -11.45 -8.17
N ALA A 130 -13.33 -12.20 -7.51
CA ALA A 130 -13.53 -12.68 -6.15
C ALA A 130 -13.76 -11.52 -5.15
N SER A 131 -13.32 -10.31 -5.48
CA SER A 131 -13.55 -9.08 -4.69
C SER A 131 -14.58 -8.14 -5.32
N SER A 132 -15.52 -8.66 -6.12
CA SER A 132 -16.48 -7.84 -6.90
C SER A 132 -17.36 -6.92 -6.05
N TYR A 133 -17.54 -7.23 -4.75
CA TYR A 133 -18.28 -6.40 -3.79
C TYR A 133 -17.37 -5.64 -2.80
N VAL A 134 -16.06 -5.54 -3.11
CA VAL A 134 -15.05 -4.90 -2.25
C VAL A 134 -14.53 -3.63 -2.93
N THR A 135 -14.82 -2.47 -2.36
CA THR A 135 -14.28 -1.17 -2.79
C THR A 135 -14.11 -0.23 -1.59
N GLY A 136 -13.10 0.62 -1.61
CA GLY A 136 -12.75 1.53 -0.52
C GLY A 136 -12.10 0.85 0.68
N THR A 137 -11.69 -0.43 0.58
CA THR A 137 -11.09 -1.17 1.69
C THR A 137 -9.60 -0.91 1.85
N GLU A 138 -9.15 -1.11 3.08
CA GLU A 138 -7.76 -1.20 3.49
C GLU A 138 -7.48 -2.65 3.89
N LEU A 139 -6.94 -3.44 2.98
CA LEU A 139 -6.58 -4.83 3.25
C LEU A 139 -5.18 -4.89 3.89
N VAL A 140 -5.14 -5.13 5.19
CA VAL A 140 -3.90 -5.30 5.94
C VAL A 140 -3.30 -6.68 5.67
N VAL A 141 -2.01 -6.73 5.35
CA VAL A 141 -1.24 -7.96 5.10
C VAL A 141 0.11 -7.84 5.82
N ASP A 142 0.11 -8.06 7.12
CA ASP A 142 1.24 -7.74 8.01
C ASP A 142 1.60 -8.81 9.03
N GLY A 143 1.01 -10.02 8.92
CA GLY A 143 1.26 -11.11 9.86
C GLY A 143 0.84 -10.82 11.30
N GLY A 144 -0.13 -9.91 11.49
CA GLY A 144 -0.63 -9.51 12.80
C GLY A 144 0.18 -8.42 13.50
N TYR A 145 1.16 -7.82 12.80
CA TYR A 145 2.05 -6.82 13.40
C TYR A 145 1.32 -5.60 13.95
N SER A 146 0.26 -5.13 13.29
CA SER A 146 -0.47 -3.92 13.69
C SER A 146 -1.51 -4.13 14.80
N ILE A 147 -1.66 -5.34 15.32
CA ILE A 147 -2.67 -5.67 16.35
C ILE A 147 -2.05 -6.12 17.68
N ILE A 148 -0.73 -5.96 17.85
CA ILE A 148 0.02 -6.25 19.10
C ILE A 148 0.49 -4.98 19.76
#